data_faeb2b8f1dd8b086681695976cb2c320
#
_entry.id   faeb2b8f1dd8b086681695976cb2c320
#
_cell.length_a   1.000
_cell.length_b   1.000
_cell.length_c   1.000
_cell.angle_alpha   90.00
_cell.angle_beta   90.00
_cell.angle_gamma   90.00
#
_symmetry.space_group_name_H-M   'P 1'
#
loop_
_entity.id
_entity.type
_entity.pdbx_description
1 polymer ?
#
loop_
_entity_poly.entity_id
_entity_poly.type
_entity_poly.pdbx_seq_one_letter_code
_entity_poly.pdbx_strand_id
1 'polypeptide(L)'
;MSIACVTEAAGKPTCGRRARRRKPHREELRPGECLCAHCPAKCCKYFALPIETPTTWSEFEYLRWFLLHDRAAIFIEEGTWYLLVYTRCKHLGEDNLCGIYPTRPKVCRDYSTTKCEYEDDWIYDHYFETSEQVEEYAEAVLGPRKGRGFRSPKPEALRIVGT
;
A
#
# COMPACT_ATOMS: atom_id res chain seq x y z
N MET A 1 -18.85 -23.41 15.76
CA MET A 1 -19.91 -23.15 16.74
C MET A 1 -20.61 -21.86 16.34
N SER A 2 -21.81 -22.00 15.78
CA SER A 2 -22.67 -20.87 15.37
C SER A 2 -23.25 -20.21 16.62
N ILE A 3 -23.06 -18.90 16.71
CA ILE A 3 -23.75 -18.09 17.72
C ILE A 3 -25.09 -17.68 17.12
N ALA A 4 -26.16 -18.32 17.61
CA ALA A 4 -27.54 -18.05 17.24
C ALA A 4 -27.96 -16.65 17.77
N CYS A 5 -28.59 -15.88 16.90
CA CYS A 5 -29.30 -14.65 17.25
C CYS A 5 -30.62 -15.04 17.94
N VAL A 6 -30.82 -14.66 19.20
CA VAL A 6 -32.08 -14.89 19.94
C VAL A 6 -33.03 -13.77 19.54
N THR A 7 -34.17 -14.13 18.97
CA THR A 7 -35.29 -13.21 18.69
C THR A 7 -36.18 -13.12 19.91
N GLU A 8 -36.27 -11.94 20.53
CA GLU A 8 -37.35 -11.57 21.44
C GLU A 8 -38.22 -10.49 20.82
N ALA A 9 -39.50 -10.55 21.11
CA ALA A 9 -40.59 -9.92 20.40
C ALA A 9 -40.57 -8.37 20.44
N ALA A 10 -40.96 -7.76 19.29
CA ALA A 10 -41.44 -6.39 19.13
C ALA A 10 -40.51 -5.26 19.61
N GLY A 11 -39.30 -5.18 19.01
CA GLY A 11 -38.45 -4.01 19.05
C GLY A 11 -37.54 -4.02 17.83
N LYS A 12 -37.42 -2.88 17.10
CA LYS A 12 -36.47 -2.74 15.98
C LYS A 12 -35.09 -3.16 16.48
N PRO A 13 -34.34 -4.01 15.74
CA PRO A 13 -32.98 -4.36 16.12
C PRO A 13 -32.11 -3.10 16.04
N THR A 14 -31.78 -2.55 17.20
CA THR A 14 -30.71 -1.56 17.31
C THR A 14 -29.40 -2.31 17.10
N CYS A 15 -28.84 -2.22 15.90
CA CYS A 15 -27.49 -2.65 15.62
C CYS A 15 -26.55 -1.79 16.46
N GLY A 16 -26.26 -2.23 17.68
CA GLY A 16 -25.27 -1.64 18.55
C GLY A 16 -23.93 -1.67 17.79
N ARG A 17 -23.43 -0.52 17.39
CA ARG A 17 -22.04 -0.38 16.93
C ARG A 17 -21.18 -0.98 18.03
N ARG A 18 -20.66 -2.22 17.82
CA ARG A 18 -19.58 -2.75 18.64
C ARG A 18 -18.50 -1.68 18.64
N ALA A 19 -18.27 -1.08 19.82
CA ALA A 19 -17.14 -0.17 20.00
C ALA A 19 -15.92 -0.89 19.42
N ARG A 20 -15.25 -0.30 18.43
CA ARG A 20 -14.01 -0.84 17.86
C ARG A 20 -13.06 -0.97 19.05
N ARG A 21 -12.81 -2.21 19.48
CA ARG A 21 -11.82 -2.46 20.53
C ARG A 21 -10.52 -1.82 20.05
N ARG A 22 -9.93 -0.96 20.86
CA ARG A 22 -8.63 -0.37 20.62
C ARG A 22 -7.64 -1.50 20.33
N LYS A 23 -6.89 -1.38 19.28
CA LYS A 23 -5.77 -2.27 18.96
C LYS A 23 -4.76 -2.16 20.11
N PRO A 24 -4.38 -3.27 20.78
CA PRO A 24 -3.40 -3.22 21.85
C PRO A 24 -2.04 -2.78 21.32
N HIS A 25 -1.27 -2.07 22.12
CA HIS A 25 0.13 -1.81 21.81
C HIS A 25 0.94 -3.10 21.92
N ARG A 26 2.08 -3.15 21.24
CA ARG A 26 3.00 -4.30 21.26
C ARG A 26 3.38 -4.74 22.68
N GLU A 27 3.61 -3.77 23.55
CA GLU A 27 3.98 -3.97 24.95
C GLU A 27 2.80 -4.45 25.84
N GLU A 28 1.57 -4.30 25.37
CA GLU A 28 0.37 -4.73 26.12
C GLU A 28 0.01 -6.20 25.85
N LEU A 29 0.70 -6.86 24.92
CA LEU A 29 0.46 -8.27 24.59
C LEU A 29 0.95 -9.17 25.71
N ARG A 30 0.16 -10.21 26.01
CA ARG A 30 0.53 -11.21 27.01
C ARG A 30 1.62 -12.14 26.46
N PRO A 31 2.46 -12.71 27.33
CA PRO A 31 3.42 -13.73 26.91
C PRO A 31 2.74 -14.87 26.14
N GLY A 32 3.20 -15.17 24.92
CA GLY A 32 2.63 -16.19 24.06
C GLY A 32 1.47 -15.71 23.15
N GLU A 33 1.01 -14.48 23.29
CA GLU A 33 0.00 -13.90 22.40
C GLU A 33 0.65 -13.45 21.08
N CYS A 34 0.00 -13.81 19.96
CA CYS A 34 0.51 -13.47 18.64
C CYS A 34 0.05 -12.08 18.21
N LEU A 35 0.99 -11.21 17.88
CA LEU A 35 0.74 -9.86 17.36
C LEU A 35 -0.20 -9.87 16.14
N CYS A 36 -0.06 -10.88 15.28
CA CYS A 36 -0.86 -11.04 14.07
C CYS A 36 -2.36 -11.25 14.36
N ALA A 37 -2.72 -11.76 15.54
CA ALA A 37 -4.13 -11.93 15.95
C ALA A 37 -4.87 -10.58 16.12
N HIS A 38 -4.13 -9.51 16.34
CA HIS A 38 -4.66 -8.15 16.51
C HIS A 38 -4.40 -7.25 15.30
N CYS A 39 -3.63 -7.75 14.33
CA CYS A 39 -3.20 -7.00 13.15
C CYS A 39 -4.26 -7.05 12.03
N PRO A 40 -4.53 -5.94 11.31
CA PRO A 40 -5.34 -5.98 10.11
C PRO A 40 -4.61 -6.62 8.91
N ALA A 41 -3.51 -7.35 9.14
CA ALA A 41 -2.67 -8.01 8.15
C ALA A 41 -2.13 -7.07 7.06
N LYS A 42 -1.55 -5.95 7.47
CA LYS A 42 -0.99 -4.94 6.55
C LYS A 42 0.01 -5.53 5.58
N CYS A 43 0.98 -6.32 6.06
CA CYS A 43 1.98 -7.00 5.22
C CYS A 43 1.42 -7.95 4.16
N CYS A 44 0.12 -8.26 4.20
CA CYS A 44 -0.59 -9.04 3.19
C CYS A 44 -1.51 -8.18 2.30
N LYS A 45 -1.49 -6.85 2.45
CA LYS A 45 -2.35 -5.92 1.70
C LYS A 45 -1.57 -5.00 0.76
N TYR A 46 -0.27 -5.13 0.71
CA TYR A 46 0.61 -4.47 -0.25
C TYR A 46 1.92 -5.26 -0.38
N PHE A 47 2.72 -4.89 -1.34
CA PHE A 47 4.13 -5.20 -1.40
C PHE A 47 4.92 -3.99 -1.86
N ALA A 48 6.16 -3.87 -1.41
CA ALA A 48 7.09 -2.84 -1.85
C ALA A 48 8.26 -3.49 -2.61
N LEU A 49 8.69 -2.87 -3.69
CA LEU A 49 9.83 -3.27 -4.50
C LEU A 49 10.86 -2.15 -4.46
N PRO A 50 12.13 -2.44 -4.11
CA PRO A 50 13.17 -1.46 -4.27
C PRO A 50 13.34 -1.15 -5.77
N ILE A 51 13.47 0.12 -6.08
CA ILE A 51 13.70 0.62 -7.43
C ILE A 51 14.99 1.46 -7.45
N GLU A 52 15.57 1.61 -8.62
CA GLU A 52 16.75 2.46 -8.77
C GLU A 52 16.42 3.92 -8.48
N THR A 53 17.37 4.61 -7.84
CA THR A 53 17.23 6.05 -7.60
C THR A 53 17.23 6.81 -8.93
N PRO A 54 16.15 7.55 -9.26
CA PRO A 54 16.08 8.26 -10.53
C PRO A 54 17.07 9.44 -10.53
N THR A 55 17.83 9.56 -11.60
CA THR A 55 18.87 10.58 -11.81
C THR A 55 18.61 11.44 -13.05
N THR A 56 17.67 11.02 -13.88
CA THR A 56 17.33 11.67 -15.15
C THR A 56 15.83 11.91 -15.27
N TRP A 57 15.45 12.89 -16.08
CA TRP A 57 14.04 13.15 -16.41
C TRP A 57 13.33 11.94 -17.00
N SER A 58 14.04 11.12 -17.78
CA SER A 58 13.45 9.89 -18.36
C SER A 58 13.09 8.86 -17.30
N GLU A 59 13.91 8.73 -16.26
CA GLU A 59 13.64 7.82 -15.13
C GLU A 59 12.47 8.33 -14.29
N PHE A 60 12.38 9.63 -14.03
CA PHE A 60 11.22 10.22 -13.37
C PHE A 60 9.91 10.05 -14.16
N GLU A 61 9.96 9.96 -15.50
CA GLU A 61 8.77 9.62 -16.30
C GLU A 61 8.23 8.21 -16.00
N TYR A 62 9.11 7.23 -15.74
CA TYR A 62 8.66 5.90 -15.31
C TYR A 62 7.97 5.95 -13.95
N LEU A 63 8.48 6.74 -13.01
CA LEU A 63 7.86 6.92 -11.70
C LEU A 63 6.48 7.56 -11.83
N ARG A 64 6.37 8.59 -12.67
CA ARG A 64 5.07 9.20 -12.98
C ARG A 64 4.11 8.20 -13.59
N TRP A 65 4.58 7.36 -14.52
CA TRP A 65 3.75 6.32 -15.11
C TRP A 65 3.25 5.31 -14.08
N PHE A 66 4.06 4.89 -13.12
CA PHE A 66 3.60 4.03 -12.03
C PHE A 66 2.45 4.66 -11.25
N LEU A 67 2.54 5.96 -10.95
CA LEU A 67 1.53 6.70 -10.18
C LEU A 67 0.25 7.03 -10.96
N LEU A 68 0.18 6.74 -12.25
CA LEU A 68 -1.08 6.76 -13.01
C LEU A 68 -1.97 5.55 -12.70
N HIS A 69 -1.50 4.60 -11.89
CA HIS A 69 -2.25 3.41 -11.51
C HIS A 69 -2.82 3.55 -10.09
N ASP A 70 -4.11 3.33 -9.92
CA ASP A 70 -4.90 3.61 -8.72
C ASP A 70 -4.34 3.07 -7.40
N ARG A 71 -3.47 2.08 -7.43
CA ARG A 71 -3.00 1.40 -6.23
C ARG A 71 -1.48 1.40 -6.11
N ALA A 72 -0.84 2.35 -6.75
CA ALA A 72 0.59 2.54 -6.67
C ALA A 72 0.90 3.80 -5.85
N ALA A 73 1.98 3.73 -5.09
CA ALA A 73 2.62 4.86 -4.45
C ALA A 73 4.15 4.67 -4.53
N ILE A 74 4.90 5.71 -4.31
CA ILE A 74 6.35 5.65 -4.25
C ILE A 74 6.78 6.27 -2.93
N PHE A 75 7.76 5.67 -2.26
CA PHE A 75 8.35 6.27 -1.08
C PHE A 75 9.85 6.15 -1.08
N ILE A 76 10.49 7.01 -0.30
CA ILE A 76 11.92 6.97 -0.03
C ILE A 76 12.10 6.69 1.46
N GLU A 77 12.91 5.72 1.79
CA GLU A 77 13.27 5.36 3.15
C GLU A 77 14.78 5.13 3.22
N GLU A 78 15.45 5.84 4.09
CA GLU A 78 16.92 5.80 4.24
C GLU A 78 17.65 5.95 2.88
N GLY A 79 17.16 6.84 2.02
CA GLY A 79 17.71 7.10 0.69
C GLY A 79 17.42 6.03 -0.37
N THR A 80 16.74 4.95 -0.02
CA THR A 80 16.31 3.90 -0.97
C THR A 80 14.92 4.18 -1.48
N TRP A 81 14.74 4.09 -2.79
CA TRP A 81 13.45 4.28 -3.45
C TRP A 81 12.67 2.98 -3.54
N TYR A 82 11.36 3.04 -3.28
CA TYR A 82 10.46 1.89 -3.34
C TYR A 82 9.20 2.20 -4.14
N LEU A 83 8.80 1.26 -4.99
CA LEU A 83 7.46 1.21 -5.55
C LEU A 83 6.58 0.40 -4.60
N LEU A 84 5.55 1.01 -4.06
CA LEU A 84 4.53 0.41 -3.21
C LEU A 84 3.30 0.08 -4.05
N VAL A 85 2.83 -1.17 -3.99
CA VAL A 85 1.63 -1.60 -4.70
C VAL A 85 0.62 -2.14 -3.70
N TYR A 86 -0.49 -1.45 -3.55
CA TYR A 86 -1.60 -1.87 -2.68
C TYR A 86 -2.39 -2.99 -3.34
N THR A 87 -2.16 -4.20 -2.88
CA THR A 87 -2.84 -5.39 -3.36
C THR A 87 -2.98 -6.43 -2.26
N ARG A 88 -4.12 -7.13 -2.23
CA ARG A 88 -4.37 -8.16 -1.24
C ARG A 88 -3.72 -9.48 -1.65
N CYS A 89 -2.99 -10.11 -0.74
CA CYS A 89 -2.51 -11.48 -0.91
C CYS A 89 -3.70 -12.44 -1.10
N LYS A 90 -3.61 -13.33 -2.08
CA LYS A 90 -4.66 -14.34 -2.38
C LYS A 90 -4.90 -15.34 -1.25
N HIS A 91 -3.91 -15.52 -0.39
CA HIS A 91 -3.94 -16.45 0.74
C HIS A 91 -4.29 -15.78 2.07
N LEU A 92 -4.67 -14.50 2.05
CA LEU A 92 -5.16 -13.81 3.23
C LEU A 92 -6.62 -14.18 3.49
N GLY A 93 -6.88 -14.85 4.61
CA GLY A 93 -8.23 -15.19 5.08
C GLY A 93 -9.07 -13.97 5.47
N GLU A 94 -10.36 -14.18 5.68
CA GLU A 94 -11.27 -13.14 6.20
C GLU A 94 -10.99 -12.78 7.66
N ASP A 95 -10.39 -13.71 8.39
CA ASP A 95 -9.91 -13.55 9.75
C ASP A 95 -8.57 -12.78 9.84
N ASN A 96 -8.04 -12.28 8.72
CA ASN A 96 -6.73 -11.68 8.57
C ASN A 96 -5.54 -12.62 8.88
N LEU A 97 -5.74 -13.94 8.85
CA LEU A 97 -4.67 -14.92 8.99
C LEU A 97 -4.21 -15.48 7.64
N CYS A 98 -2.99 -15.99 7.60
CA CYS A 98 -2.39 -16.55 6.39
C CYS A 98 -2.82 -18.01 6.20
N GLY A 99 -3.55 -18.31 5.12
CA GLY A 99 -4.01 -19.67 4.79
C GLY A 99 -2.90 -20.66 4.42
N ILE A 100 -1.68 -20.17 4.10
CA ILE A 100 -0.51 -21.00 3.77
C ILE A 100 0.63 -20.79 4.75
N TYR A 101 0.35 -20.49 6.00
CA TYR A 101 1.35 -20.11 6.99
C TYR A 101 2.59 -21.03 7.03
N PRO A 102 2.47 -22.37 7.04
CA PRO A 102 3.62 -23.28 7.07
C PRO A 102 4.49 -23.24 5.82
N THR A 103 3.89 -22.93 4.67
CA THR A 103 4.55 -22.99 3.35
C THR A 103 4.78 -21.62 2.72
N ARG A 104 4.75 -20.56 3.53
CA ARG A 104 4.99 -19.19 3.06
C ARG A 104 6.31 -19.04 2.31
N PRO A 105 6.37 -18.17 1.29
CA PRO A 105 7.64 -17.77 0.67
C PRO A 105 8.65 -17.25 1.69
N LYS A 106 9.93 -17.33 1.34
CA LYS A 106 11.01 -16.88 2.24
C LYS A 106 10.82 -15.44 2.71
N VAL A 107 10.48 -14.52 1.81
CA VAL A 107 10.23 -13.10 2.15
C VAL A 107 9.17 -12.94 3.25
N CYS A 108 8.10 -13.74 3.21
CA CYS A 108 7.07 -13.72 4.25
C CYS A 108 7.52 -14.35 5.57
N ARG A 109 8.50 -15.28 5.53
CA ARG A 109 9.05 -15.91 6.75
C ARG A 109 10.08 -15.05 7.43
N ASP A 110 10.87 -14.32 6.65
CA ASP A 110 11.91 -13.42 7.13
C ASP A 110 11.31 -12.14 7.75
N TYR A 111 10.04 -11.86 7.45
CA TYR A 111 9.33 -10.69 7.99
C TYR A 111 9.12 -10.86 9.51
N SER A 112 9.86 -10.09 10.28
CA SER A 112 9.82 -10.16 11.75
C SER A 112 8.70 -9.35 12.34
N THR A 113 7.96 -9.93 13.30
CA THR A 113 6.95 -9.20 14.08
C THR A 113 7.54 -8.12 14.96
N THR A 114 8.86 -8.12 15.21
CA THR A 114 9.54 -7.09 16.02
C THR A 114 9.72 -5.78 15.27
N LYS A 115 9.75 -5.84 13.92
CA LYS A 115 9.94 -4.68 13.03
C LYS A 115 8.78 -4.49 12.05
N CYS A 116 7.63 -5.12 12.30
CA CYS A 116 6.49 -4.99 11.41
C CYS A 116 5.70 -3.68 11.69
N GLU A 117 4.97 -3.25 10.69
CA GLU A 117 4.15 -2.03 10.65
C GLU A 117 2.89 -2.10 11.52
N TYR A 118 2.94 -2.85 12.59
CA TYR A 118 1.78 -3.03 13.46
C TYR A 118 1.30 -1.71 14.06
N GLU A 119 2.20 -0.84 14.48
CA GLU A 119 1.88 0.39 15.19
C GLU A 119 1.75 1.63 14.31
N ASP A 120 1.83 1.49 13.00
CA ASP A 120 1.71 2.58 12.02
C ASP A 120 2.85 3.61 12.05
N ASP A 121 4.00 3.26 12.61
CA ASP A 121 5.16 4.14 12.78
C ASP A 121 5.97 4.27 11.47
N TRP A 122 5.32 4.65 10.39
CA TRP A 122 5.97 4.87 9.11
C TRP A 122 6.66 6.23 9.11
N ILE A 123 7.98 6.22 9.04
CA ILE A 123 8.77 7.43 8.84
C ILE A 123 9.40 7.31 7.45
N TYR A 124 8.74 7.88 6.46
CA TYR A 124 9.32 8.05 5.13
C TYR A 124 10.08 9.37 5.04
N ASP A 125 11.19 9.39 4.32
CA ASP A 125 11.84 10.63 3.93
C ASP A 125 10.95 11.42 2.97
N HIS A 126 10.35 10.70 2.00
CA HIS A 126 9.36 11.23 1.07
C HIS A 126 8.31 10.17 0.73
N TYR A 127 7.09 10.63 0.44
CA TYR A 127 5.99 9.79 0.01
C TYR A 127 5.21 10.46 -1.11
N PHE A 128 5.02 9.74 -2.24
CA PHE A 128 4.38 10.24 -3.44
C PHE A 128 3.17 9.38 -3.80
N GLU A 129 2.02 10.00 -3.92
CA GLU A 129 0.77 9.35 -4.33
C GLU A 129 0.32 9.77 -5.74
N THR A 130 0.84 10.90 -6.23
CA THR A 130 0.43 11.45 -7.53
C THR A 130 1.64 11.74 -8.43
N SER A 131 1.39 11.71 -9.73
CA SER A 131 2.40 12.02 -10.75
C SER A 131 2.95 13.44 -10.64
N GLU A 132 2.11 14.38 -10.17
CA GLU A 132 2.46 15.78 -9.99
C GLU A 132 3.49 15.96 -8.87
N GLN A 133 3.34 15.23 -7.75
CA GLN A 133 4.31 15.26 -6.66
C GLN A 133 5.70 14.80 -7.11
N VAL A 134 5.77 13.77 -7.94
CA VAL A 134 7.04 13.29 -8.52
C VAL A 134 7.62 14.30 -9.49
N GLU A 135 6.78 14.99 -10.28
CA GLU A 135 7.22 16.04 -11.19
C GLU A 135 7.84 17.22 -10.42
N GLU A 136 7.15 17.70 -9.38
CA GLU A 136 7.64 18.77 -8.51
C GLU A 136 8.98 18.40 -7.84
N TYR A 137 9.10 17.16 -7.37
CA TYR A 137 10.34 16.66 -6.80
C TYR A 137 11.47 16.62 -7.85
N ALA A 138 11.17 16.11 -9.05
CA ALA A 138 12.14 16.05 -10.14
C ALA A 138 12.64 17.46 -10.55
N GLU A 139 11.74 18.45 -10.61
CA GLU A 139 12.12 19.85 -10.86
C GLU A 139 13.02 20.42 -9.76
N ALA A 140 12.76 20.08 -8.52
CA ALA A 140 13.58 20.52 -7.39
C ALA A 140 15.00 19.93 -7.42
N VAL A 141 15.13 18.66 -7.86
CA VAL A 141 16.43 17.95 -7.88
C VAL A 141 17.23 18.19 -9.16
N LEU A 142 16.57 18.18 -10.33
CA LEU A 142 17.23 18.30 -11.63
C LEU A 142 17.20 19.71 -12.21
N GLY A 143 16.45 20.63 -11.59
CA GLY A 143 16.13 21.94 -12.13
C GLY A 143 15.04 21.88 -13.22
N PRO A 144 14.57 23.03 -13.69
CA PRO A 144 13.49 23.09 -14.67
C PRO A 144 13.84 22.33 -15.95
N ARG A 145 12.89 21.56 -16.45
CA ARG A 145 13.06 20.77 -17.68
C ARG A 145 13.29 21.68 -18.87
N LYS A 146 14.45 21.57 -19.49
CA LYS A 146 14.74 22.26 -20.76
C LYS A 146 14.03 21.55 -21.90
N GLY A 147 12.98 22.15 -22.45
CA GLY A 147 12.22 21.61 -23.56
C GLY A 147 10.74 21.45 -23.25
N ARG A 148 10.00 20.84 -24.18
CA ARG A 148 8.55 20.62 -24.03
C ARG A 148 8.26 19.84 -22.74
N GLY A 149 7.36 20.39 -21.90
CA GLY A 149 6.88 19.67 -20.73
C GLY A 149 6.36 18.26 -21.05
N PHE A 150 5.98 17.50 -20.06
CA PHE A 150 5.49 16.12 -20.15
C PHE A 150 4.29 15.87 -21.10
N ARG A 151 3.96 16.81 -21.96
CA ARG A 151 2.89 16.64 -22.93
C ARG A 151 3.41 15.81 -24.09
N SER A 152 2.83 14.65 -24.30
CA SER A 152 2.95 13.93 -25.55
C SER A 152 2.64 14.88 -26.71
N PRO A 153 3.37 14.80 -27.83
CA PRO A 153 2.97 15.55 -29.02
C PRO A 153 1.50 15.21 -29.30
N LYS A 154 0.70 16.23 -29.62
CA LYS A 154 -0.72 16.04 -29.97
C LYS A 154 -0.77 14.93 -31.02
N PRO A 155 -1.51 13.84 -30.80
CA PRO A 155 -1.59 12.77 -31.79
C PRO A 155 -2.04 13.38 -33.10
N GLU A 156 -1.31 13.09 -34.16
CA GLU A 156 -1.74 13.47 -35.49
C GLU A 156 -3.11 12.84 -35.73
N ALA A 157 -4.08 13.67 -36.09
CA ALA A 157 -5.45 13.19 -36.24
C ALA A 157 -5.42 12.01 -37.22
N LEU A 158 -5.81 10.82 -36.74
CA LEU A 158 -5.96 9.65 -37.59
C LEU A 158 -6.87 10.04 -38.73
N ARG A 159 -6.34 10.10 -39.97
CA ARG A 159 -7.14 10.26 -41.16
C ARG A 159 -8.01 9.01 -41.26
N ILE A 160 -9.31 9.18 -40.99
CA ILE A 160 -10.27 8.14 -41.32
C ILE A 160 -10.24 8.04 -42.84
N VAL A 161 -9.66 6.96 -43.36
CA VAL A 161 -9.73 6.65 -44.79
C VAL A 161 -11.18 6.30 -45.05
N GLY A 162 -11.92 7.26 -45.58
CA GLY A 162 -13.30 7.04 -46.04
C GLY A 162 -13.31 5.96 -47.10
N THR A 163 -14.22 5.01 -46.95
CA THR A 163 -14.65 4.05 -47.96
C THR A 163 -15.16 4.73 -49.19
#